data_3f96d637f39f4dcf968d0c539fc90d91
#
_entry.id   3f96d637f39f4dcf968d0c539fc90d91
#
_cell.length_a   1.000
_cell.length_b   1.000
_cell.length_c   1.000
_cell.angle_alpha   90.00
_cell.angle_beta   90.00
_cell.angle_gamma   90.00
#
_symmetry.space_group_name_H-M   'P 1'
#
loop_
_entity.id
_entity.type
_entity.pdbx_description
1 polymer ?
#
loop_
_entity_poly.entity_id
_entity_poly.type
_entity_poly.pdbx_seq_one_letter_code
_entity_poly.pdbx_strand_id
1 'polypeptide(L)'
;DNKYHYYLKDHQGNNRVVISQDGTTEEVNHYYPFGGLMSNSFANNVQPYKYNGKELDRKSDLDWYDYGARMYDAALGRWHIVDPRAEKYSALSPYVYCDNNPIRNLDLKGDSITVLNLGAGTNQHMAILIQNDAGKWQYFSVNGDNVYSSGSHTGGRKFDDIAVGEWDSPQLFMDSQYNSEGGKSDENSNSYGYSEGYIIPTTPEQDGIIREKFVNISRNESYDLLVNNCATAVQKSLESGGVKAYHHKRKNAQIRMIRSTSAFNLGAPKGGRSIIPSTAFQSIIIHNPKGKLIHKRQ
;
A
#
# COMPACT_ATOMS: atom_id res chain seq x y z
N ASP A 1 18.78 -20.99 17.68
CA ASP A 1 19.88 -20.05 17.72
C ASP A 1 19.38 -18.69 18.21
N ASN A 2 19.90 -18.19 19.35
CA ASN A 2 19.46 -16.91 19.95
C ASN A 2 20.29 -15.72 19.44
N LYS A 3 20.75 -15.76 18.20
CA LYS A 3 21.54 -14.69 17.59
C LYS A 3 20.67 -13.79 16.73
N TYR A 4 20.95 -12.49 16.73
CA TYR A 4 20.33 -11.57 15.78
C TYR A 4 21.03 -11.66 14.43
N HIS A 5 20.23 -11.65 13.35
CA HIS A 5 20.69 -11.64 11.97
C HIS A 5 20.21 -10.37 11.27
N TYR A 6 21.09 -9.73 10.53
CA TYR A 6 20.79 -8.53 9.74
C TYR A 6 20.76 -8.88 8.25
N TYR A 7 19.78 -8.32 7.55
CA TYR A 7 19.53 -8.62 6.12
C TYR A 7 19.76 -7.37 5.28
N LEU A 8 20.70 -7.45 4.34
CA LEU A 8 20.81 -6.47 3.28
C LEU A 8 19.97 -6.95 2.09
N LYS A 9 18.98 -6.14 1.73
CA LYS A 9 18.02 -6.44 0.66
C LYS A 9 18.25 -5.52 -0.52
N ASP A 10 17.97 -6.02 -1.73
CA ASP A 10 17.90 -5.17 -2.91
C ASP A 10 16.51 -4.50 -3.05
N HIS A 11 16.35 -3.73 -4.15
CA HIS A 11 15.12 -2.98 -4.43
C HIS A 11 13.87 -3.84 -4.60
N GLN A 12 14.02 -5.14 -4.88
CA GLN A 12 12.93 -6.10 -5.00
C GLN A 12 12.64 -6.86 -3.68
N GLY A 13 13.40 -6.54 -2.61
CA GLY A 13 13.27 -7.23 -1.33
C GLY A 13 14.00 -8.57 -1.26
N ASN A 14 14.85 -8.89 -2.25
CA ASN A 14 15.68 -10.10 -2.23
C ASN A 14 16.71 -10.01 -1.12
N ASN A 15 16.84 -11.04 -0.29
CA ASN A 15 17.89 -11.11 0.71
C ASN A 15 19.24 -11.38 0.02
N ARG A 16 20.07 -10.31 -0.10
CA ARG A 16 21.37 -10.38 -0.80
C ARG A 16 22.50 -10.80 0.11
N VAL A 17 22.51 -10.30 1.35
CA VAL A 17 23.52 -10.65 2.35
C VAL A 17 22.86 -10.87 3.69
N VAL A 18 23.28 -11.89 4.41
CA VAL A 18 22.92 -12.15 5.80
C VAL A 18 24.18 -11.99 6.67
N ILE A 19 24.07 -11.15 7.68
CA ILE A 19 25.17 -10.82 8.59
C ILE A 19 24.75 -11.18 10.00
N SER A 20 25.56 -11.96 10.71
CA SER A 20 25.37 -12.26 12.11
C SER A 20 25.60 -11.05 13.01
N GLN A 21 25.12 -11.13 14.23
CA GLN A 21 25.29 -10.09 15.28
C GLN A 21 26.77 -9.73 15.54
N ASP A 22 27.70 -10.63 15.32
CA ASP A 22 29.15 -10.43 15.49
C ASP A 22 29.81 -9.78 14.26
N GLY A 23 29.05 -9.47 13.22
CA GLY A 23 29.53 -8.88 11.98
C GLY A 23 30.00 -9.91 10.93
N THR A 24 29.92 -11.20 11.22
CA THR A 24 30.29 -12.25 10.25
C THR A 24 29.24 -12.35 9.13
N THR A 25 29.70 -12.35 7.88
CA THR A 25 28.84 -12.64 6.74
C THR A 25 28.53 -14.12 6.67
N GLU A 26 27.25 -14.47 6.85
CA GLU A 26 26.78 -15.86 6.87
C GLU A 26 26.29 -16.33 5.51
N GLU A 27 25.69 -15.44 4.72
CA GLU A 27 25.20 -15.74 3.38
C GLU A 27 25.44 -14.56 2.44
N VAL A 28 25.74 -14.88 1.18
CA VAL A 28 25.72 -13.95 0.05
C VAL A 28 24.91 -14.61 -1.07
N ASN A 29 23.78 -14.04 -1.43
CA ASN A 29 22.85 -14.59 -2.41
C ASN A 29 22.87 -13.79 -3.72
N HIS A 30 23.13 -14.46 -4.81
CA HIS A 30 22.99 -13.95 -6.16
C HIS A 30 21.83 -14.66 -6.86
N TYR A 31 20.97 -13.89 -7.52
CA TYR A 31 19.78 -14.44 -8.16
C TYR A 31 19.79 -14.20 -9.65
N TYR A 32 19.32 -15.21 -10.41
CA TYR A 32 18.84 -14.99 -11.76
C TYR A 32 17.58 -14.12 -11.75
N PRO A 33 17.21 -13.49 -12.89
CA PRO A 33 16.02 -12.62 -12.95
C PRO A 33 14.74 -13.25 -12.41
N PHE A 34 14.55 -14.55 -12.61
CA PHE A 34 13.40 -15.31 -12.10
C PHE A 34 13.60 -15.92 -10.71
N GLY A 35 14.63 -15.51 -9.97
CA GLY A 35 14.80 -15.87 -8.57
C GLY A 35 15.58 -17.14 -8.30
N GLY A 36 16.02 -17.84 -9.33
CA GLY A 36 16.94 -18.98 -9.16
C GLY A 36 18.25 -18.52 -8.53
N LEU A 37 18.79 -19.25 -7.56
CA LEU A 37 20.08 -18.95 -6.95
C LEU A 37 21.21 -19.27 -7.94
N MET A 38 22.16 -18.35 -8.08
CA MET A 38 23.36 -18.58 -8.88
C MET A 38 24.36 -19.45 -8.14
N SER A 39 25.15 -20.23 -8.88
CA SER A 39 26.15 -21.17 -8.32
C SER A 39 27.26 -20.49 -7.50
N ASN A 40 27.49 -19.20 -7.72
CA ASN A 40 28.43 -18.40 -6.96
C ASN A 40 27.84 -17.80 -5.68
N SER A 41 26.61 -18.17 -5.32
CA SER A 41 26.03 -17.80 -4.04
C SER A 41 26.72 -18.57 -2.92
N PHE A 42 27.12 -17.83 -1.86
CA PHE A 42 27.57 -18.43 -0.62
C PHE A 42 26.37 -18.55 0.33
N ALA A 43 25.79 -19.73 0.42
CA ALA A 43 24.58 -19.94 1.22
C ALA A 43 24.80 -21.11 2.18
N ASN A 44 24.89 -20.80 3.47
CA ASN A 44 25.00 -21.79 4.54
C ASN A 44 23.64 -22.37 4.97
N ASN A 45 22.55 -22.10 4.23
CA ASN A 45 21.17 -22.47 4.57
C ASN A 45 20.72 -22.01 5.98
N VAL A 46 21.34 -20.96 6.50
CA VAL A 46 21.00 -20.38 7.82
C VAL A 46 19.64 -19.70 7.76
N GLN A 47 19.28 -19.16 6.59
CA GLN A 47 18.10 -18.38 6.38
C GLN A 47 17.23 -18.93 5.25
N PRO A 48 15.97 -19.33 5.51
CA PRO A 48 15.10 -19.85 4.47
C PRO A 48 14.56 -18.76 3.51
N TYR A 49 14.44 -17.52 3.97
CA TYR A 49 13.88 -16.44 3.17
C TYR A 49 14.90 -15.86 2.19
N LYS A 50 14.63 -15.95 0.89
CA LYS A 50 15.56 -15.61 -0.19
C LYS A 50 15.00 -14.56 -1.15
N TYR A 51 14.59 -14.96 -2.35
CA TYR A 51 14.06 -14.14 -3.43
C TYR A 51 12.74 -13.47 -3.01
N ASN A 52 12.61 -12.17 -3.25
CA ASN A 52 11.46 -11.35 -2.83
C ASN A 52 11.12 -11.48 -1.32
N GLY A 53 12.08 -11.92 -0.50
CA GLY A 53 11.85 -12.20 0.91
C GLY A 53 10.93 -13.40 1.16
N LYS A 54 10.73 -14.28 0.17
CA LYS A 54 9.92 -15.50 0.29
C LYS A 54 10.73 -16.65 0.82
N GLU A 55 10.05 -17.55 1.52
CA GLU A 55 10.64 -18.78 2.03
C GLU A 55 10.95 -19.73 0.86
N LEU A 56 12.19 -20.21 0.80
CA LEU A 56 12.61 -21.22 -0.15
C LEU A 56 12.47 -22.61 0.50
N ASP A 57 11.50 -23.39 0.05
CA ASP A 57 11.30 -24.76 0.48
C ASP A 57 12.25 -25.69 -0.31
N ARG A 58 13.24 -26.24 0.40
CA ARG A 58 14.23 -27.17 -0.13
C ARG A 58 13.95 -28.63 0.20
N LYS A 59 12.81 -28.92 0.78
CA LYS A 59 12.43 -30.30 1.07
C LYS A 59 12.31 -31.09 -0.24
N SER A 60 12.91 -32.25 -0.25
CA SER A 60 12.87 -33.14 -1.40
C SER A 60 13.46 -32.53 -2.69
N ASP A 61 14.43 -31.62 -2.58
CA ASP A 61 15.08 -30.92 -3.70
C ASP A 61 14.12 -30.13 -4.61
N LEU A 62 13.01 -29.67 -4.07
CA LEU A 62 11.99 -28.94 -4.85
C LEU A 62 12.43 -27.51 -5.21
N ASP A 63 13.15 -26.82 -4.32
CA ASP A 63 13.62 -25.45 -4.49
C ASP A 63 12.50 -24.46 -4.93
N TRP A 64 11.32 -24.56 -4.29
CA TRP A 64 10.18 -23.73 -4.58
C TRP A 64 10.04 -22.61 -3.57
N TYR A 65 9.57 -21.45 -4.02
CA TYR A 65 9.28 -20.31 -3.14
C TYR A 65 7.81 -20.31 -2.70
N ASP A 66 7.60 -20.23 -1.39
CA ASP A 66 6.26 -20.07 -0.81
C ASP A 66 5.82 -18.59 -0.84
N TYR A 67 4.86 -18.28 -1.71
CA TYR A 67 4.21 -16.96 -1.77
C TYR A 67 2.94 -16.88 -0.93
N GLY A 68 2.58 -17.94 -0.21
CA GLY A 68 1.40 -18.07 0.63
C GLY A 68 0.20 -18.61 -0.14
N ALA A 69 -0.27 -17.92 -1.16
CA ALA A 69 -1.38 -18.40 -2.00
C ALA A 69 -0.94 -19.46 -3.02
N ARG A 70 0.30 -19.39 -3.50
CA ARG A 70 0.85 -20.27 -4.55
C ARG A 70 2.31 -20.58 -4.29
N MET A 71 2.74 -21.76 -4.72
CA MET A 71 4.15 -22.13 -4.80
C MET A 71 4.72 -21.69 -6.15
N TYR A 72 5.89 -21.08 -6.12
CA TYR A 72 6.58 -20.56 -7.29
C TYR A 72 7.86 -21.37 -7.58
N ASP A 73 8.00 -21.81 -8.81
CA ASP A 73 9.18 -22.51 -9.31
C ASP A 73 10.10 -21.54 -10.05
N ALA A 74 11.23 -21.22 -9.44
CA ALA A 74 12.19 -20.29 -10.03
C ALA A 74 12.97 -20.90 -11.22
N ALA A 75 13.07 -22.22 -11.30
CA ALA A 75 13.74 -22.88 -12.41
C ALA A 75 12.87 -22.83 -13.68
N LEU A 76 11.57 -22.96 -13.52
CA LEU A 76 10.61 -22.83 -14.61
C LEU A 76 10.16 -21.36 -14.84
N GLY A 77 10.34 -20.49 -13.87
CA GLY A 77 9.84 -19.12 -13.89
C GLY A 77 8.30 -19.04 -13.87
N ARG A 78 7.62 -19.98 -13.20
CA ARG A 78 6.17 -20.16 -13.26
C ARG A 78 5.57 -20.57 -11.93
N TRP A 79 4.26 -20.32 -11.80
CA TRP A 79 3.44 -20.85 -10.73
C TRP A 79 3.14 -22.34 -10.94
N HIS A 80 3.01 -23.10 -9.86
CA HIS A 80 2.62 -24.52 -9.92
C HIS A 80 1.14 -24.75 -10.13
N ILE A 81 0.30 -23.78 -9.75
CA ILE A 81 -1.15 -23.85 -9.91
C ILE A 81 -1.63 -22.72 -10.80
N VAL A 82 -2.76 -22.96 -11.45
CA VAL A 82 -3.46 -21.97 -12.28
C VAL A 82 -3.74 -20.73 -11.45
N ASP A 83 -3.51 -19.56 -12.02
CA ASP A 83 -3.94 -18.31 -11.43
C ASP A 83 -5.48 -18.34 -11.29
N PRO A 84 -6.04 -18.14 -10.09
CA PRO A 84 -7.49 -18.07 -9.91
C PRO A 84 -8.17 -17.01 -10.80
N ARG A 85 -7.39 -16.06 -11.32
CA ARG A 85 -7.85 -14.99 -12.22
C ARG A 85 -7.44 -15.19 -13.67
N ALA A 86 -6.93 -16.38 -14.04
CA ALA A 86 -6.43 -16.66 -15.40
C ALA A 86 -7.42 -16.30 -16.52
N GLU A 87 -8.72 -16.46 -16.27
CA GLU A 87 -9.76 -16.12 -17.24
C GLU A 87 -9.75 -14.63 -17.62
N LYS A 88 -9.24 -13.76 -16.74
CA LYS A 88 -9.16 -12.31 -16.97
C LYS A 88 -7.97 -11.91 -17.85
N TYR A 89 -6.99 -12.80 -17.99
CA TYR A 89 -5.75 -12.57 -18.73
C TYR A 89 -5.61 -13.55 -19.89
N SER A 90 -6.61 -13.61 -20.77
CA SER A 90 -6.69 -14.59 -21.86
C SER A 90 -5.49 -14.59 -22.83
N ALA A 91 -4.71 -13.49 -22.85
CA ALA A 91 -3.49 -13.37 -23.66
C ALA A 91 -2.23 -13.93 -22.96
N LEU A 92 -2.32 -14.28 -21.68
CA LEU A 92 -1.19 -14.78 -20.87
C LEU A 92 -1.43 -16.22 -20.44
N SER A 93 -0.34 -16.93 -20.21
CA SER A 93 -0.43 -18.27 -19.61
C SER A 93 -1.01 -18.17 -18.20
N PRO A 94 -1.92 -19.06 -17.78
CA PRO A 94 -2.46 -19.08 -16.41
C PRO A 94 -1.41 -19.39 -15.33
N TYR A 95 -0.21 -19.78 -15.73
CA TYR A 95 0.92 -20.05 -14.86
C TYR A 95 2.01 -18.97 -14.90
N VAL A 96 1.77 -17.85 -15.61
CA VAL A 96 2.77 -16.80 -15.78
C VAL A 96 3.12 -16.14 -14.44
N TYR A 97 4.41 -15.89 -14.22
CA TYR A 97 4.92 -15.11 -13.11
C TYR A 97 5.35 -13.73 -13.59
N CYS A 98 4.85 -12.68 -12.94
CA CYS A 98 5.23 -11.28 -13.20
C CYS A 98 5.18 -10.87 -14.69
N ASP A 99 4.21 -11.37 -15.48
CA ASP A 99 4.08 -11.11 -16.92
C ASP A 99 5.36 -11.43 -17.72
N ASN A 100 6.12 -12.44 -17.30
CA ASN A 100 7.46 -12.78 -17.79
C ASN A 100 8.50 -11.64 -17.67
N ASN A 101 8.26 -10.66 -16.81
CA ASN A 101 9.19 -9.56 -16.56
C ASN A 101 9.43 -9.33 -15.05
N PRO A 102 10.08 -10.28 -14.35
CA PRO A 102 10.25 -10.23 -12.90
C PRO A 102 11.26 -9.18 -12.42
N ILE A 103 12.03 -8.57 -13.34
CA ILE A 103 12.93 -7.45 -12.99
C ILE A 103 12.12 -6.15 -12.78
N ARG A 104 11.08 -5.97 -13.59
CA ARG A 104 10.22 -4.79 -13.54
C ARG A 104 9.03 -4.97 -12.62
N ASN A 105 8.45 -6.16 -12.63
CA ASN A 105 7.24 -6.51 -11.92
C ASN A 105 7.58 -7.31 -10.66
N LEU A 106 6.88 -7.06 -9.58
CA LEU A 106 7.01 -7.77 -8.32
C LEU A 106 5.64 -8.28 -7.90
N ASP A 107 5.48 -9.59 -7.75
CA ASP A 107 4.29 -10.16 -7.14
C ASP A 107 4.42 -10.13 -5.62
N LEU A 108 3.77 -9.18 -4.97
CA LEU A 108 3.77 -9.06 -3.50
C LEU A 108 2.77 -9.98 -2.80
N LYS A 109 1.94 -10.70 -3.54
CA LYS A 109 0.87 -11.69 -3.19
C LYS A 109 -0.34 -11.56 -4.14
N GLY A 110 -0.17 -10.90 -5.28
CA GLY A 110 -1.21 -10.73 -6.29
C GLY A 110 -2.22 -9.63 -6.03
N ASP A 111 -2.20 -8.98 -4.85
CA ASP A 111 -3.12 -7.91 -4.51
C ASP A 111 -2.53 -6.98 -3.46
N SER A 112 -2.85 -5.70 -3.57
CA SER A 112 -2.44 -4.70 -2.61
C SER A 112 -3.25 -3.41 -2.75
N ILE A 113 -3.25 -2.63 -1.69
CA ILE A 113 -3.85 -1.30 -1.64
C ILE A 113 -2.75 -0.28 -1.38
N THR A 114 -2.85 0.90 -2.00
CA THR A 114 -1.93 1.99 -1.71
C THR A 114 -2.67 3.15 -1.09
N VAL A 115 -2.29 3.53 0.11
CA VAL A 115 -2.76 4.74 0.77
C VAL A 115 -1.86 5.90 0.36
N LEU A 116 -2.46 6.98 -0.12
CA LEU A 116 -1.78 8.18 -0.58
C LEU A 116 -1.84 9.27 0.47
N ASN A 117 -0.74 10.01 0.65
CA ASN A 117 -0.63 11.14 1.55
C ASN A 117 -0.01 12.35 0.84
N LEU A 118 -0.68 13.49 0.94
CA LEU A 118 -0.21 14.75 0.37
C LEU A 118 1.04 15.29 1.09
N GLY A 119 1.24 14.88 2.35
CA GLY A 119 2.34 15.35 3.18
C GLY A 119 1.88 16.33 4.26
N ALA A 120 2.86 16.91 4.98
CA ALA A 120 2.61 17.89 6.02
C ALA A 120 2.43 19.29 5.41
N GLY A 121 1.32 19.97 5.74
CA GLY A 121 1.03 21.32 5.25
C GLY A 121 -0.34 21.79 5.70
N THR A 122 -0.78 22.94 5.21
CA THR A 122 -2.12 23.50 5.51
C THR A 122 -3.24 22.72 4.81
N ASN A 123 -2.95 22.15 3.62
CA ASN A 123 -3.92 21.43 2.79
C ASN A 123 -3.58 19.93 2.82
N GLN A 124 -3.80 19.27 3.96
CA GLN A 124 -3.56 17.85 4.09
C GLN A 124 -4.69 17.04 3.47
N HIS A 125 -4.34 16.01 2.68
CA HIS A 125 -5.31 15.14 2.05
C HIS A 125 -4.82 13.69 2.01
N MET A 126 -5.76 12.74 2.09
CA MET A 126 -5.53 11.30 1.91
C MET A 126 -6.46 10.75 0.84
N ALA A 127 -5.94 9.82 0.07
CA ALA A 127 -6.68 9.03 -0.90
C ALA A 127 -6.19 7.59 -0.90
N ILE A 128 -6.75 6.76 -1.76
CA ILE A 128 -6.39 5.36 -1.86
C ILE A 128 -6.36 4.92 -3.32
N LEU A 129 -5.39 4.09 -3.66
CA LEU A 129 -5.39 3.33 -4.91
C LEU A 129 -5.80 1.90 -4.60
N ILE A 130 -6.74 1.38 -5.36
CA ILE A 130 -7.25 0.00 -5.25
C ILE A 130 -7.14 -0.63 -6.63
N GLN A 131 -6.67 -1.87 -6.69
CA GLN A 131 -6.65 -2.60 -7.96
C GLN A 131 -8.07 -2.97 -8.39
N ASN A 132 -8.34 -2.78 -9.68
CA ASN A 132 -9.56 -3.31 -10.28
C ASN A 132 -9.37 -4.79 -10.66
N ASP A 133 -10.43 -5.39 -11.17
CA ASP A 133 -10.43 -6.79 -11.59
C ASP A 133 -9.46 -7.10 -12.73
N ALA A 134 -9.00 -6.10 -13.47
CA ALA A 134 -7.98 -6.23 -14.50
C ALA A 134 -6.55 -6.04 -13.98
N GLY A 135 -6.38 -5.92 -12.64
CA GLY A 135 -5.06 -5.68 -12.02
C GLY A 135 -4.55 -4.26 -12.18
N LYS A 136 -5.36 -3.34 -12.72
CA LYS A 136 -5.00 -1.93 -12.84
C LYS A 136 -5.37 -1.16 -11.60
N TRP A 137 -4.53 -0.22 -11.24
CA TRP A 137 -4.74 0.64 -10.08
C TRP A 137 -5.64 1.81 -10.44
N GLN A 138 -6.70 1.96 -9.66
CA GLN A 138 -7.67 3.05 -9.81
C GLN A 138 -7.62 3.96 -8.59
N TYR A 139 -7.83 5.25 -8.81
CA TYR A 139 -7.78 6.28 -7.79
C TYR A 139 -9.17 6.51 -7.17
N PHE A 140 -9.18 6.63 -5.83
CA PHE A 140 -10.37 6.91 -5.04
C PHE A 140 -10.06 8.02 -4.03
N SER A 141 -10.89 9.06 -4.03
CA SER A 141 -10.77 10.20 -3.11
C SER A 141 -12.14 10.72 -2.69
N VAL A 142 -12.26 11.07 -1.42
CA VAL A 142 -13.43 11.80 -0.89
C VAL A 142 -13.03 13.25 -0.69
N ASN A 143 -13.65 14.14 -1.45
CA ASN A 143 -13.34 15.57 -1.49
C ASN A 143 -14.43 16.39 -0.81
N GLY A 144 -14.06 17.31 0.09
CA GLY A 144 -14.96 18.33 0.61
C GLY A 144 -15.00 19.52 -0.33
N ASP A 145 -16.14 20.21 -0.40
CA ASP A 145 -16.12 21.57 -0.96
C ASP A 145 -15.37 22.51 -0.01
N ASN A 146 -14.61 23.43 -0.59
CA ASN A 146 -13.86 24.43 0.19
C ASN A 146 -14.77 25.58 0.73
N VAL A 147 -16.08 25.41 0.68
CA VAL A 147 -17.03 26.45 1.13
C VAL A 147 -17.30 26.25 2.62
N TYR A 148 -16.42 26.77 3.43
CA TYR A 148 -16.68 26.97 4.85
C TYR A 148 -17.61 28.17 5.03
N SER A 149 -18.90 27.95 5.09
CA SER A 149 -19.80 28.97 5.68
C SER A 149 -19.48 29.03 7.18
N SER A 150 -19.29 30.25 7.69
CA SER A 150 -18.95 30.51 9.08
C SER A 150 -19.93 29.80 10.02
N GLY A 151 -19.42 28.77 10.75
CA GLY A 151 -20.17 28.04 11.77
C GLY A 151 -20.70 26.65 11.35
N SER A 152 -20.51 26.19 10.13
CA SER A 152 -20.86 24.83 9.70
C SER A 152 -19.59 24.02 9.37
N HIS A 153 -19.42 22.84 10.00
CA HIS A 153 -18.36 21.89 9.67
C HIS A 153 -18.78 20.93 8.56
N THR A 154 -20.00 21.08 8.06
CA THR A 154 -20.59 20.27 7.00
C THR A 154 -20.42 21.01 5.68
N GLY A 155 -19.42 20.62 4.89
CA GLY A 155 -19.31 20.98 3.49
C GLY A 155 -20.12 20.01 2.63
N GLY A 156 -20.75 20.50 1.56
CA GLY A 156 -21.29 19.61 0.53
C GLY A 156 -20.16 18.82 -0.13
N ARG A 157 -20.44 17.59 -0.59
CA ARG A 157 -19.51 16.90 -1.49
C ARG A 157 -19.69 17.46 -2.87
N LYS A 158 -18.62 17.98 -3.44
CA LYS A 158 -18.73 18.53 -4.77
C LYS A 158 -18.29 17.55 -5.85
N PHE A 159 -17.23 16.80 -5.66
CA PHE A 159 -16.70 15.83 -6.65
C PHE A 159 -15.78 14.84 -5.96
N ASP A 160 -16.33 13.69 -5.55
CA ASP A 160 -15.52 12.57 -5.13
C ASP A 160 -14.97 11.85 -6.36
N ASP A 161 -13.70 11.47 -6.31
CA ASP A 161 -13.09 10.66 -7.35
C ASP A 161 -13.31 9.17 -7.03
N ILE A 162 -14.03 8.49 -7.87
CA ILE A 162 -14.35 7.07 -7.67
C ILE A 162 -13.93 6.26 -8.89
N ALA A 163 -12.95 5.39 -8.68
CA ALA A 163 -12.39 4.52 -9.71
C ALA A 163 -11.86 5.29 -10.93
N VAL A 164 -11.17 6.43 -10.68
CA VAL A 164 -10.64 7.28 -11.74
C VAL A 164 -9.32 6.73 -12.26
N GLY A 165 -9.11 6.77 -13.57
CA GLY A 165 -7.89 6.38 -14.25
C GLY A 165 -7.52 4.91 -14.11
N GLU A 166 -6.45 4.51 -14.78
CA GLU A 166 -5.88 3.17 -14.69
C GLU A 166 -4.36 3.24 -14.83
N TRP A 167 -3.66 2.68 -13.87
CA TRP A 167 -2.19 2.63 -13.85
C TRP A 167 -1.71 1.20 -13.62
N ASP A 168 -0.57 0.84 -14.21
CA ASP A 168 0.01 -0.50 -14.05
C ASP A 168 0.67 -0.70 -12.67
N SER A 169 0.97 0.39 -11.96
CA SER A 169 1.53 0.32 -10.61
C SER A 169 1.25 1.60 -9.81
N PRO A 170 1.30 1.55 -8.47
CA PRO A 170 1.20 2.75 -7.63
C PRO A 170 2.30 3.77 -7.92
N GLN A 171 3.50 3.32 -8.30
CA GLN A 171 4.60 4.22 -8.63
C GLN A 171 4.30 4.99 -9.93
N LEU A 172 3.67 4.33 -10.93
CA LEU A 172 3.27 5.02 -12.16
C LEU A 172 2.19 6.06 -11.91
N PHE A 173 1.28 5.83 -10.95
CA PHE A 173 0.38 6.88 -10.48
C PHE A 173 1.17 8.03 -9.86
N MET A 174 2.08 7.74 -8.92
CA MET A 174 2.87 8.76 -8.21
C MET A 174 3.65 9.65 -9.17
N ASP A 175 4.20 9.08 -10.23
CA ASP A 175 5.02 9.77 -11.24
C ASP A 175 4.18 10.36 -12.39
N SER A 176 2.86 10.14 -12.41
CA SER A 176 1.97 10.57 -13.49
C SER A 176 1.72 12.08 -13.49
N GLN A 177 1.38 12.59 -14.67
CA GLN A 177 0.90 13.97 -14.84
C GLN A 177 -0.39 14.20 -14.03
N TYR A 178 -1.27 13.19 -13.93
CA TYR A 178 -2.47 13.24 -13.11
C TYR A 178 -2.16 13.59 -11.65
N ASN A 179 -1.18 12.91 -11.03
CA ASN A 179 -0.74 13.23 -9.67
C ASN A 179 -0.03 14.60 -9.59
N SER A 180 0.66 15.03 -10.66
CA SER A 180 1.41 16.30 -10.67
C SER A 180 0.51 17.52 -10.84
N GLU A 181 -0.52 17.38 -11.68
CA GLU A 181 -1.51 18.43 -11.97
C GLU A 181 -2.69 18.38 -11.00
N GLY A 182 -2.69 17.41 -10.09
CA GLY A 182 -3.67 17.23 -9.06
C GLY A 182 -5.05 16.86 -9.57
N GLY A 183 -5.12 15.94 -10.53
CA GLY A 183 -6.38 15.36 -10.95
C GLY A 183 -7.37 16.38 -11.44
N LYS A 184 -6.96 17.28 -12.32
CA LYS A 184 -7.88 18.24 -12.96
C LYS A 184 -8.86 17.50 -13.87
N SER A 185 -9.95 17.02 -13.30
CA SER A 185 -11.13 16.68 -14.10
C SER A 185 -12.05 17.90 -14.33
N ASP A 186 -11.79 19.01 -13.62
CA ASP A 186 -12.65 20.19 -13.64
C ASP A 186 -11.86 21.42 -13.18
N GLU A 187 -12.19 22.64 -13.72
CA GLU A 187 -11.55 23.93 -13.39
C GLU A 187 -11.65 24.33 -11.91
N ASN A 188 -12.46 23.61 -11.13
CA ASN A 188 -12.69 23.81 -9.70
C ASN A 188 -12.06 22.73 -8.80
N SER A 189 -11.35 21.74 -9.34
CA SER A 189 -10.74 20.69 -8.51
C SER A 189 -9.47 21.20 -7.86
N ASN A 190 -9.39 21.09 -6.53
CA ASN A 190 -8.16 21.33 -5.79
C ASN A 190 -7.15 20.22 -6.17
N SER A 191 -6.07 20.63 -6.79
CA SER A 191 -5.03 19.71 -7.20
C SER A 191 -4.25 19.17 -6.00
N TYR A 192 -4.31 17.85 -5.79
CA TYR A 192 -3.56 17.16 -4.75
C TYR A 192 -2.41 16.40 -5.38
N GLY A 193 -1.20 16.97 -5.33
CA GLY A 193 0.01 16.25 -5.70
C GLY A 193 0.50 15.42 -4.51
N TYR A 194 0.19 14.12 -4.46
CA TYR A 194 0.65 13.26 -3.38
C TYR A 194 2.16 13.07 -3.43
N SER A 195 2.82 13.30 -2.31
CA SER A 195 4.27 13.13 -2.15
C SER A 195 4.67 11.73 -1.71
N GLU A 196 3.76 11.05 -0.99
CA GLU A 196 4.01 9.75 -0.38
C GLU A 196 2.86 8.78 -0.65
N GLY A 197 3.19 7.52 -0.83
CA GLY A 197 2.24 6.41 -0.89
C GLY A 197 2.72 5.25 -0.03
N TYR A 198 1.80 4.53 0.60
CA TYR A 198 2.11 3.34 1.38
C TYR A 198 1.34 2.15 0.84
N ILE A 199 2.06 1.21 0.24
CA ILE A 199 1.51 -0.03 -0.34
C ILE A 199 1.31 -1.03 0.78
N ILE A 200 0.10 -1.53 0.97
CA ILE A 200 -0.27 -2.50 1.98
C ILE A 200 -0.66 -3.79 1.26
N PRO A 201 0.00 -4.94 1.52
CA PRO A 201 -0.45 -6.22 0.99
C PRO A 201 -1.85 -6.56 1.50
N THR A 202 -2.75 -6.88 0.58
CA THR A 202 -4.13 -7.29 0.84
C THR A 202 -4.47 -8.52 0.01
N THR A 203 -5.69 -9.02 0.11
CA THR A 203 -6.22 -10.05 -0.78
C THR A 203 -7.28 -9.43 -1.71
N PRO A 204 -7.61 -10.07 -2.85
CA PRO A 204 -8.68 -9.60 -3.75
C PRO A 204 -9.99 -9.37 -3.04
N GLU A 205 -10.30 -10.25 -2.09
CA GLU A 205 -11.49 -10.20 -1.27
C GLU A 205 -11.50 -8.95 -0.37
N GLN A 206 -10.35 -8.66 0.26
CA GLN A 206 -10.16 -7.45 1.06
C GLN A 206 -10.28 -6.20 0.18
N ASP A 207 -9.66 -6.19 -1.00
CA ASP A 207 -9.72 -5.08 -1.95
C ASP A 207 -11.16 -4.79 -2.39
N GLY A 208 -11.93 -5.85 -2.67
CA GLY A 208 -13.36 -5.74 -3.00
C GLY A 208 -14.18 -5.11 -1.88
N ILE A 209 -14.00 -5.58 -0.65
CA ILE A 209 -14.68 -5.06 0.55
C ILE A 209 -14.30 -3.59 0.81
N ILE A 210 -13.02 -3.27 0.68
CA ILE A 210 -12.50 -1.90 0.89
C ILE A 210 -13.06 -0.96 -0.17
N ARG A 211 -13.07 -1.39 -1.43
CA ARG A 211 -13.65 -0.63 -2.55
C ARG A 211 -15.13 -0.35 -2.34
N GLU A 212 -15.91 -1.39 -2.03
CA GLU A 212 -17.34 -1.26 -1.78
C GLU A 212 -17.63 -0.29 -0.63
N LYS A 213 -16.87 -0.43 0.48
CA LYS A 213 -17.01 0.47 1.62
C LYS A 213 -16.67 1.92 1.26
N PHE A 214 -15.61 2.14 0.49
CA PHE A 214 -15.22 3.50 0.06
C PHE A 214 -16.30 4.13 -0.82
N VAL A 215 -16.81 3.38 -1.80
CA VAL A 215 -17.92 3.82 -2.68
C VAL A 215 -19.18 4.12 -1.85
N ASN A 216 -19.49 3.29 -0.86
CA ASN A 216 -20.63 3.50 0.02
C ASN A 216 -20.49 4.79 0.83
N ILE A 217 -19.31 5.05 1.40
CA ILE A 217 -19.00 6.30 2.12
C ILE A 217 -19.18 7.50 1.19
N SER A 218 -18.64 7.44 -0.01
CA SER A 218 -18.77 8.51 -1.00
C SER A 218 -20.22 8.80 -1.35
N ARG A 219 -21.06 7.80 -1.51
CA ARG A 219 -22.45 7.97 -1.95
C ARG A 219 -23.42 8.35 -0.84
N ASN A 220 -23.20 7.83 0.37
CA ASN A 220 -24.23 7.82 1.42
C ASN A 220 -23.85 8.58 2.69
N GLU A 221 -22.58 8.93 2.88
CA GLU A 221 -22.17 9.70 4.07
C GLU A 221 -21.83 11.14 3.67
N SER A 222 -22.39 12.14 4.37
CA SER A 222 -22.05 13.54 4.14
C SER A 222 -20.61 13.82 4.56
N TYR A 223 -19.93 14.72 3.84
CA TYR A 223 -18.60 15.16 4.24
C TYR A 223 -18.68 16.05 5.48
N ASP A 224 -17.83 15.78 6.45
CA ASP A 224 -17.67 16.55 7.68
C ASP A 224 -16.22 16.55 8.09
N LEU A 225 -15.63 17.73 8.22
CA LEU A 225 -14.20 17.89 8.51
C LEU A 225 -13.75 17.19 9.80
N LEU A 226 -14.64 17.06 10.78
CA LEU A 226 -14.33 16.53 12.11
C LEU A 226 -14.71 15.06 12.29
N VAL A 227 -15.62 14.54 11.46
CA VAL A 227 -16.19 13.21 11.67
C VAL A 227 -16.02 12.32 10.44
N ASN A 228 -16.18 12.89 9.24
CA ASN A 228 -16.23 12.13 8.00
C ASN A 228 -15.51 12.86 6.86
N ASN A 229 -14.19 12.94 6.96
CA ASN A 229 -13.30 13.57 5.98
C ASN A 229 -12.52 12.49 5.17
N CYS A 230 -11.63 12.93 4.29
CA CYS A 230 -10.79 12.05 3.47
C CYS A 230 -10.01 11.02 4.31
N ALA A 231 -9.41 11.43 5.44
CA ALA A 231 -8.63 10.53 6.29
C ALA A 231 -9.51 9.49 6.98
N THR A 232 -10.68 9.87 7.48
CA THR A 232 -11.62 8.92 8.13
C THR A 232 -12.27 8.00 7.11
N ALA A 233 -12.52 8.45 5.88
CA ALA A 233 -13.03 7.61 4.81
C ALA A 233 -12.03 6.49 4.44
N VAL A 234 -10.75 6.83 4.26
CA VAL A 234 -9.68 5.84 4.03
C VAL A 234 -9.59 4.85 5.19
N GLN A 235 -9.54 5.33 6.43
CA GLN A 235 -9.43 4.45 7.62
C GLN A 235 -10.64 3.51 7.74
N LYS A 236 -11.88 4.02 7.60
CA LYS A 236 -13.11 3.20 7.65
C LYS A 236 -13.10 2.11 6.58
N SER A 237 -12.64 2.45 5.38
CA SER A 237 -12.59 1.49 4.26
C SER A 237 -11.54 0.41 4.50
N LEU A 238 -10.33 0.77 4.93
CA LEU A 238 -9.28 -0.20 5.29
C LEU A 238 -9.74 -1.16 6.38
N GLU A 239 -10.36 -0.64 7.45
CA GLU A 239 -10.87 -1.43 8.57
C GLU A 239 -11.95 -2.43 8.12
N SER A 240 -12.81 -2.06 7.17
CA SER A 240 -13.83 -2.97 6.66
C SER A 240 -13.24 -4.22 5.99
N GLY A 241 -12.07 -4.09 5.36
CA GLY A 241 -11.30 -5.20 4.79
C GLY A 241 -10.34 -5.86 5.78
N GLY A 242 -10.40 -5.53 7.07
CA GLY A 242 -9.54 -6.11 8.09
C GLY A 242 -8.12 -5.52 8.16
N VAL A 243 -7.85 -4.44 7.42
CA VAL A 243 -6.58 -3.72 7.47
C VAL A 243 -6.58 -2.74 8.66
N LYS A 244 -5.58 -2.83 9.52
CA LYS A 244 -5.49 -1.98 10.71
C LYS A 244 -5.16 -0.53 10.34
N ALA A 245 -6.04 0.41 10.68
CA ALA A 245 -5.91 1.81 10.28
C ALA A 245 -6.07 2.84 11.41
N TYR A 246 -6.24 2.42 12.65
CA TYR A 246 -6.53 3.32 13.77
C TYR A 246 -5.55 3.17 14.94
N HIS A 247 -5.38 4.24 15.70
CA HIS A 247 -4.67 4.22 16.96
C HIS A 247 -5.46 3.47 18.06
N HIS A 248 -4.85 2.52 18.74
CA HIS A 248 -5.33 2.10 20.03
C HIS A 248 -5.40 3.30 20.98
N LYS A 249 -6.52 3.44 21.68
CA LYS A 249 -6.79 4.50 22.66
C LYS A 249 -5.55 4.84 23.48
N ARG A 250 -4.87 5.94 23.17
CA ARG A 250 -4.16 6.69 24.22
C ARG A 250 -5.21 7.49 24.96
N LYS A 251 -5.50 7.13 26.20
CA LYS A 251 -6.16 8.03 27.14
C LYS A 251 -5.35 9.33 27.14
N ASN A 252 -5.99 10.45 26.79
CA ASN A 252 -5.44 11.80 26.83
C ASN A 252 -4.38 12.19 25.77
N ALA A 253 -4.69 12.09 24.48
CA ALA A 253 -3.98 12.87 23.49
C ALA A 253 -4.73 14.19 23.23
N GLN A 254 -4.35 15.24 23.93
CA GLN A 254 -4.69 16.61 23.55
C GLN A 254 -3.95 16.91 22.23
N ILE A 255 -4.69 16.99 21.14
CA ILE A 255 -4.13 17.44 19.86
C ILE A 255 -3.97 18.97 19.96
N ARG A 256 -2.75 19.41 20.23
CA ARG A 256 -2.38 20.80 20.06
C ARG A 256 -2.23 21.06 18.56
N MET A 257 -3.22 21.67 17.95
CA MET A 257 -3.04 22.31 16.65
C MET A 257 -2.08 23.50 16.82
N ILE A 258 -0.94 23.42 16.14
CA ILE A 258 0.03 24.51 16.11
C ILE A 258 -0.55 25.62 15.23
N ARG A 259 -0.98 26.68 15.90
CA ARG A 259 -1.17 28.06 15.50
C ARG A 259 -1.84 28.40 14.14
N SER A 260 -3.13 28.62 14.21
CA SER A 260 -3.75 29.87 13.81
C SER A 260 -4.73 30.25 14.92
N THR A 261 -4.82 31.50 15.28
CA THR A 261 -5.39 32.22 16.39
C THR A 261 -6.77 31.86 16.97
N SER A 262 -7.17 30.59 16.94
CA SER A 262 -8.33 30.05 17.62
C SER A 262 -8.06 28.64 18.08
N ALA A 263 -7.89 28.44 19.39
CA ALA A 263 -7.72 27.14 20.00
C ALA A 263 -9.04 26.36 19.96
N PHE A 264 -9.24 25.53 18.96
CA PHE A 264 -10.29 24.51 18.99
C PHE A 264 -9.78 23.30 19.76
N ASN A 265 -10.39 23.02 20.90
CA ASN A 265 -10.24 21.76 21.63
C ASN A 265 -11.03 20.69 20.85
N LEU A 266 -10.41 20.08 19.85
CA LEU A 266 -10.97 18.93 19.17
C LEU A 266 -10.76 17.70 20.05
N GLY A 267 -11.80 17.26 20.72
CA GLY A 267 -11.81 15.98 21.44
C GLY A 267 -11.43 14.85 20.49
N ALA A 268 -10.77 13.82 21.02
CA ALA A 268 -10.47 12.62 20.23
C ALA A 268 -11.74 12.08 19.58
N PRO A 269 -11.74 11.81 18.25
CA PRO A 269 -12.93 11.34 17.56
C PRO A 269 -13.43 10.03 18.18
N LYS A 270 -14.75 9.90 18.28
CA LYS A 270 -15.39 8.66 18.73
C LYS A 270 -14.94 7.53 17.79
N GLY A 271 -14.19 6.56 18.31
CA GLY A 271 -13.76 5.40 17.54
C GLY A 271 -12.27 5.27 17.29
N GLY A 272 -11.41 6.18 17.78
CA GLY A 272 -9.95 6.05 17.70
C GLY A 272 -9.32 6.39 16.35
N ARG A 273 -10.10 6.83 15.35
CA ARG A 273 -9.60 7.28 14.03
C ARG A 273 -9.06 8.70 14.12
N SER A 274 -8.00 8.97 13.35
CA SER A 274 -7.48 10.35 13.23
C SER A 274 -8.21 11.10 12.12
N ILE A 275 -8.63 12.32 12.41
CA ILE A 275 -9.18 13.26 11.42
C ILE A 275 -8.08 14.03 10.69
N ILE A 276 -6.83 13.93 11.13
CA ILE A 276 -5.68 14.60 10.52
C ILE A 276 -5.01 13.59 9.57
N PRO A 277 -4.97 13.87 8.26
CA PRO A 277 -4.44 12.94 7.25
C PRO A 277 -3.03 12.43 7.54
N SER A 278 -2.07 13.30 7.84
CA SER A 278 -0.69 12.89 8.13
C SER A 278 -0.59 11.99 9.37
N THR A 279 -1.39 12.24 10.41
CA THR A 279 -1.45 11.41 11.62
C THR A 279 -2.10 10.05 11.33
N ALA A 280 -3.15 10.03 10.51
CA ALA A 280 -3.80 8.80 10.06
C ALA A 280 -2.83 7.96 9.23
N PHE A 281 -2.10 8.56 8.30
CA PHE A 281 -1.11 7.91 7.46
C PHE A 281 0.00 7.26 8.29
N GLN A 282 0.58 7.98 9.24
CA GLN A 282 1.60 7.43 10.15
C GLN A 282 1.06 6.26 10.99
N SER A 283 -0.19 6.36 11.45
CA SER A 283 -0.85 5.26 12.16
C SER A 283 -0.97 4.01 11.28
N ILE A 284 -1.38 4.18 10.03
CA ILE A 284 -1.49 3.08 9.08
C ILE A 284 -0.14 2.40 8.85
N ILE A 285 0.94 3.17 8.66
CA ILE A 285 2.30 2.63 8.52
C ILE A 285 2.70 1.78 9.73
N ILE A 286 2.53 2.31 10.94
CA ILE A 286 2.92 1.63 12.19
C ILE A 286 2.19 0.30 12.36
N HIS A 287 0.90 0.25 12.00
CA HIS A 287 0.08 -0.94 12.21
C HIS A 287 0.18 -1.98 11.08
N ASN A 288 0.81 -1.61 9.95
CA ASN A 288 1.00 -2.50 8.81
C ASN A 288 2.49 -2.59 8.41
N PRO A 289 3.37 -3.13 9.27
CA PRO A 289 4.82 -3.09 9.08
C PRO A 289 5.32 -3.87 7.85
N LYS A 290 4.46 -4.67 7.23
CA LYS A 290 4.77 -5.41 5.98
C LYS A 290 4.55 -4.57 4.72
N GLY A 291 4.02 -3.36 4.86
CA GLY A 291 3.82 -2.46 3.75
C GLY A 291 5.11 -1.81 3.26
N LYS A 292 5.03 -1.15 2.11
CA LYS A 292 6.16 -0.48 1.46
C LYS A 292 5.85 1.00 1.23
N LEU A 293 6.71 1.87 1.73
CA LEU A 293 6.65 3.30 1.45
C LEU A 293 7.19 3.58 0.05
N ILE A 294 6.47 4.41 -0.70
CA ILE A 294 6.89 4.93 -2.01
C ILE A 294 6.79 6.44 -2.02
N HIS A 295 7.61 7.08 -2.83
CA HIS A 295 7.63 8.53 -3.01
C HIS A 295 7.50 8.88 -4.49
N LYS A 296 6.94 10.07 -4.76
CA LYS A 296 7.00 10.66 -6.08
C LYS A 296 8.46 10.88 -6.46
N ARG A 297 8.84 10.45 -7.66
CA ARG A 297 10.17 10.69 -8.21
C ARG A 297 10.25 12.14 -8.74
N GLN A 298 11.39 12.76 -8.52
CA GLN A 298 11.68 14.10 -9.04
C GLN A 298 12.04 14.04 -10.52
#